data_d8f4a2ad6ae9a02a3cedf1d088f7d8d6
#
_entry.id   d8f4a2ad6ae9a02a3cedf1d088f7d8d6
#
_cell.length_a   1.000
_cell.length_b   1.000
_cell.length_c   1.000
_cell.angle_alpha   90.00
_cell.angle_beta   90.00
_cell.angle_gamma   90.00
#
_symmetry.space_group_name_H-M   'P 1'
#
loop_
_entity.id
_entity.type
_entity.pdbx_description
1 polymer ?
#
loop_
_entity_poly.entity_id
_entity_poly.type
_entity_poly.pdbx_seq_one_letter_code
_entity_poly.pdbx_strand_id
1 'polypeptide(L)'
;MKKILTTRQAIQLSVATCMGVSSFAGVAAEALNADPAATRLPAPTYTRAPMAAYNFMMDDPLLGNSYEKPVWNLHEALKLPDWLSVGVEQRTRYESVSDAFKGTYKPSTGTPQYSNGGDQMIALQSDIWIQARFNKFRFATEFLDARTTGQDSGNASHAVPYPMNNSSVDTLDFAQAYVSWADQNAFFSGLGAEVKVGRQTMDLGSRRLVARPIFRNTVNNFTGIRTRVIDYDNWQFNAFVTMPVLRYPNFNSKTPDQNLQNHAQWDQEDTHTWFSGGILEGSRLYKDINAEVYLYNLDEGDSSRNPTRNRRYFTPGLRFYQKPSKGSFDFQAEGMGQFGTVKYAATSTYANTTQNHEAWASHIEAGYSFDLPWSPRLFLEHDYASGSKNWKDHSSSAVDGRFDPLYGASDFDFGPTGIYGAFQRSNINSPGYKLDFAPRSDMSFRFQQRLVWLASGSDCWGGNTCTAATTPALANGNGTYVGDQIGFTGRYNFNSSLNFDAGWYHLIKGDFAKSARVTSSTGSLQASSYTPPGADTDYFFVTSQLRF
;
A
#
# COMPACT_ATOMS: atom_id res chain seq x y z
N MET A 1 12.87 -36.21 8.35
CA MET A 1 14.05 -35.35 8.44
C MET A 1 13.99 -34.32 7.31
N LYS A 2 13.36 -33.18 7.51
CA LYS A 2 13.43 -32.03 6.58
C LYS A 2 14.51 -31.09 7.12
N LYS A 3 15.64 -30.99 6.41
CA LYS A 3 16.65 -29.98 6.71
C LYS A 3 16.06 -28.62 6.34
N ILE A 4 15.91 -27.75 7.32
CA ILE A 4 15.60 -26.35 7.15
C ILE A 4 16.84 -25.70 6.50
N LEU A 5 16.69 -25.14 5.30
CA LEU A 5 17.72 -24.35 4.64
C LEU A 5 18.06 -23.16 5.53
N THR A 6 19.34 -22.97 5.83
CA THR A 6 19.78 -21.82 6.63
C THR A 6 19.70 -20.53 5.80
N THR A 7 19.57 -19.39 6.43
CA THR A 7 19.47 -18.05 5.82
C THR A 7 20.55 -17.78 4.76
N ARG A 8 21.76 -18.33 4.94
CA ARG A 8 22.85 -18.27 3.95
C ARG A 8 22.50 -19.00 2.65
N GLN A 9 21.79 -20.13 2.72
CA GLN A 9 21.39 -20.90 1.53
C GLN A 9 20.22 -20.23 0.78
N ALA A 10 19.33 -19.53 1.48
CA ALA A 10 18.26 -18.75 0.87
C ALA A 10 18.81 -17.53 0.12
N ILE A 11 19.81 -16.83 0.67
CA ILE A 11 20.50 -15.72 0.00
C ILE A 11 21.26 -16.23 -1.24
N GLN A 12 21.90 -17.40 -1.15
CA GLN A 12 22.57 -18.01 -2.31
C GLN A 12 21.57 -18.45 -3.40
N LEU A 13 20.38 -18.89 -3.02
CA LEU A 13 19.34 -19.25 -3.98
C LEU A 13 18.76 -18.00 -4.67
N SER A 14 18.56 -16.91 -3.93
CA SER A 14 18.10 -15.63 -4.50
C SER A 14 19.10 -15.02 -5.48
N VAL A 15 20.40 -15.12 -5.19
CA VAL A 15 21.48 -14.68 -6.09
C VAL A 15 21.62 -15.61 -7.30
N ALA A 16 21.45 -16.93 -7.13
CA ALA A 16 21.49 -17.88 -8.23
C ALA A 16 20.31 -17.73 -9.20
N THR A 17 19.13 -17.34 -8.71
CA THR A 17 17.96 -17.05 -9.55
C THR A 17 18.20 -15.80 -10.42
N CYS A 18 18.95 -14.82 -9.93
CA CYS A 18 19.36 -13.65 -10.74
C CYS A 18 20.40 -13.98 -11.82
N MET A 19 21.18 -15.06 -11.67
CA MET A 19 22.22 -15.44 -12.63
C MET A 19 21.75 -16.48 -13.68
N GLY A 20 20.56 -17.06 -13.51
CA GLY A 20 20.00 -18.08 -14.41
C GLY A 20 19.39 -17.57 -15.72
N VAL A 21 19.39 -16.26 -15.97
CA VAL A 21 18.76 -15.64 -17.16
C VAL A 21 19.65 -15.68 -18.42
N SER A 22 20.86 -16.24 -18.35
CA SER A 22 21.81 -16.25 -19.48
C SER A 22 21.52 -17.28 -20.61
N SER A 23 20.42 -18.04 -20.54
CA SER A 23 20.11 -19.07 -21.55
C SER A 23 18.93 -18.77 -22.49
N PHE A 24 18.31 -17.57 -22.42
CA PHE A 24 17.22 -17.15 -23.32
C PHE A 24 17.61 -16.11 -24.38
N ALA A 25 18.89 -15.86 -24.60
CA ALA A 25 19.40 -14.84 -25.54
C ALA A 25 19.45 -15.30 -27.01
N GLY A 26 18.68 -16.29 -27.43
CA GLY A 26 18.79 -16.95 -28.71
C GLY A 26 17.82 -16.58 -29.84
N VAL A 27 16.87 -15.67 -29.62
CA VAL A 27 15.85 -15.34 -30.65
C VAL A 27 15.53 -13.85 -30.69
N ALA A 28 16.47 -12.98 -31.00
CA ALA A 28 16.17 -11.60 -31.36
C ALA A 28 17.33 -10.90 -32.10
N ALA A 29 17.60 -11.37 -33.34
CA ALA A 29 18.61 -10.74 -34.19
C ALA A 29 18.05 -10.05 -35.44
N GLU A 30 16.77 -9.65 -35.49
CA GLU A 30 16.18 -9.00 -36.66
C GLU A 30 15.23 -7.85 -36.36
N ALA A 31 15.70 -6.79 -35.66
CA ALA A 31 14.96 -5.52 -35.60
C ALA A 31 15.88 -4.32 -35.34
N LEU A 32 16.89 -4.13 -36.20
CA LEU A 32 17.91 -3.10 -36.01
C LEU A 32 17.62 -1.78 -36.73
N ASN A 33 16.36 -1.41 -37.07
CA ASN A 33 16.04 -0.13 -37.73
C ASN A 33 14.71 0.51 -37.30
N ALA A 34 14.25 0.33 -36.09
CA ALA A 34 13.08 1.06 -35.58
C ALA A 34 13.55 2.27 -34.75
N ASP A 35 12.94 3.43 -35.02
CA ASP A 35 13.12 4.66 -34.26
C ASP A 35 12.89 4.40 -32.75
N PRO A 36 13.87 4.60 -31.87
CA PRO A 36 13.73 4.31 -30.43
C PRO A 36 12.68 5.16 -29.73
N ALA A 37 12.08 6.15 -30.41
CA ALA A 37 10.99 6.97 -29.84
C ALA A 37 9.59 6.36 -30.05
N ALA A 38 9.42 5.38 -30.94
CA ALA A 38 8.10 4.89 -31.36
C ALA A 38 7.57 3.66 -30.60
N THR A 39 8.37 2.99 -29.80
CA THR A 39 8.02 1.70 -29.16
C THR A 39 8.29 1.67 -27.67
N ARG A 40 7.90 2.71 -26.93
CA ARG A 40 7.97 2.68 -25.48
C ARG A 40 6.78 1.89 -24.94
N LEU A 41 7.04 0.87 -24.12
CA LEU A 41 6.00 0.28 -23.27
C LEU A 41 5.30 1.43 -22.54
N PRO A 42 3.97 1.59 -22.66
CA PRO A 42 3.30 2.54 -21.80
C PRO A 42 3.63 2.16 -20.36
N ALA A 43 4.00 3.15 -19.55
CA ALA A 43 4.16 2.95 -18.11
C ALA A 43 2.97 2.13 -17.60
N PRO A 44 3.17 1.15 -16.69
CA PRO A 44 2.07 0.29 -16.23
C PRO A 44 0.91 1.17 -15.79
N THR A 45 -0.09 1.27 -16.64
CA THR A 45 -1.32 2.01 -16.35
C THR A 45 -2.11 1.13 -15.40
N TYR A 46 -1.89 1.33 -14.13
CA TYR A 46 -2.77 0.79 -13.11
C TYR A 46 -4.18 1.27 -13.40
N THR A 47 -5.16 0.39 -13.31
CA THR A 47 -6.56 0.80 -13.20
C THR A 47 -6.69 1.59 -11.90
N ARG A 48 -6.49 2.86 -11.97
CA ARG A 48 -6.57 3.76 -10.83
C ARG A 48 -7.98 4.25 -10.65
N ALA A 49 -8.36 4.36 -9.37
CA ALA A 49 -9.20 5.47 -8.96
C ALA A 49 -8.69 6.77 -9.60
N PRO A 50 -9.55 7.78 -9.83
CA PRO A 50 -9.15 9.03 -10.49
C PRO A 50 -8.05 9.83 -9.76
N MET A 51 -7.37 9.24 -8.80
CA MET A 51 -6.24 9.80 -8.09
C MET A 51 -4.96 9.65 -8.89
N ALA A 52 -4.25 10.74 -9.11
CA ALA A 52 -3.09 10.86 -9.99
C ALA A 52 -1.95 9.87 -9.70
N ALA A 53 -1.17 9.60 -10.74
CA ALA A 53 0.10 8.94 -10.62
C ALA A 53 1.04 9.74 -9.71
N TYR A 54 1.60 9.08 -8.73
CA TYR A 54 2.36 9.73 -7.67
C TYR A 54 3.80 10.09 -8.05
N ASN A 55 4.33 9.76 -9.18
CA ASN A 55 5.72 10.02 -9.53
C ASN A 55 5.89 11.23 -10.47
N PHE A 56 5.23 12.34 -10.16
CA PHE A 56 5.28 13.50 -11.04
C PHE A 56 6.63 14.25 -11.05
N MET A 57 7.51 13.96 -10.08
CA MET A 57 8.81 14.60 -9.97
C MET A 57 10.00 13.71 -10.34
N MET A 58 9.75 12.44 -10.61
CA MET A 58 10.81 11.48 -10.91
C MET A 58 10.80 11.11 -12.38
N ASP A 59 11.86 11.51 -13.07
CA ASP A 59 12.15 10.99 -14.39
C ASP A 59 12.44 9.49 -14.30
N ASP A 60 11.65 8.66 -14.98
CA ASP A 60 12.03 7.28 -15.17
C ASP A 60 13.25 7.22 -16.11
N PRO A 61 14.41 6.70 -15.65
CA PRO A 61 15.62 6.75 -16.44
C PRO A 61 15.57 5.90 -17.70
N LEU A 62 14.69 4.91 -17.75
CA LEU A 62 14.56 4.00 -18.88
C LEU A 62 13.39 4.38 -19.80
N LEU A 63 12.26 4.80 -19.24
CA LEU A 63 11.03 5.07 -19.98
C LEU A 63 10.79 6.57 -20.23
N GLY A 64 11.55 7.44 -19.56
CA GLY A 64 11.35 8.89 -19.59
C GLY A 64 10.18 9.35 -18.73
N ASN A 65 9.76 10.61 -18.88
CA ASN A 65 8.72 11.19 -18.05
C ASN A 65 7.35 10.68 -18.46
N SER A 66 6.60 10.17 -17.51
CA SER A 66 5.19 9.76 -17.68
C SER A 66 4.20 10.77 -17.09
N TYR A 67 4.66 11.92 -16.63
CA TYR A 67 3.84 12.95 -15.99
C TYR A 67 3.81 14.25 -16.77
N GLU A 68 2.74 14.99 -16.58
CA GLU A 68 2.62 16.35 -17.10
C GLU A 68 3.42 17.30 -16.21
N LYS A 69 4.33 18.07 -16.84
CA LYS A 69 5.17 19.05 -16.15
C LYS A 69 4.29 20.11 -15.46
N PRO A 70 4.59 20.46 -14.19
CA PRO A 70 3.87 21.53 -13.50
C PRO A 70 3.94 22.85 -14.27
N VAL A 71 2.83 23.57 -14.37
CA VAL A 71 2.80 24.93 -14.95
C VAL A 71 3.63 25.89 -14.11
N TRP A 72 3.57 25.76 -12.79
CA TRP A 72 4.40 26.50 -11.84
C TRP A 72 5.67 25.70 -11.56
N ASN A 73 6.61 25.74 -12.47
CA ASN A 73 7.78 24.88 -12.44
C ASN A 73 8.96 25.57 -11.73
N LEU A 74 9.39 25.01 -10.61
CA LEU A 74 10.47 25.55 -9.80
C LEU A 74 11.82 25.51 -10.52
N HIS A 75 12.09 24.46 -11.30
CA HIS A 75 13.32 24.35 -12.10
C HIS A 75 13.47 25.53 -13.09
N GLU A 76 12.39 25.88 -13.80
CA GLU A 76 12.38 26.99 -14.74
C GLU A 76 12.43 28.35 -14.03
N ALA A 77 11.69 28.51 -12.94
CA ALA A 77 11.66 29.75 -12.16
C ALA A 77 13.04 30.08 -11.57
N LEU A 78 13.77 29.08 -11.12
CA LEU A 78 15.13 29.23 -10.58
C LEU A 78 16.22 29.18 -11.66
N LYS A 79 15.86 28.92 -12.93
CA LYS A 79 16.80 28.75 -14.06
C LYS A 79 17.89 27.72 -13.74
N LEU A 80 17.47 26.58 -13.18
CA LEU A 80 18.40 25.52 -12.83
C LEU A 80 19.00 24.87 -14.09
N PRO A 81 20.22 24.36 -14.02
CA PRO A 81 20.83 23.66 -15.15
C PRO A 81 20.14 22.31 -15.40
N ASP A 82 20.15 21.83 -16.63
CA ASP A 82 19.45 20.60 -17.07
C ASP A 82 19.82 19.33 -16.30
N TRP A 83 21.01 19.32 -15.69
CA TRP A 83 21.47 18.18 -14.88
C TRP A 83 20.85 18.17 -13.47
N LEU A 84 20.21 19.25 -13.01
CA LEU A 84 19.62 19.38 -11.68
C LEU A 84 18.11 19.58 -11.81
N SER A 85 17.31 18.71 -11.18
CA SER A 85 15.86 18.86 -11.05
C SER A 85 15.49 19.08 -9.60
N VAL A 86 14.60 20.02 -9.35
CA VAL A 86 14.02 20.30 -8.04
C VAL A 86 12.52 20.42 -8.18
N GLY A 87 11.78 19.87 -7.26
CA GLY A 87 10.34 20.02 -7.19
C GLY A 87 9.83 20.01 -5.77
N VAL A 88 8.66 20.56 -5.57
CA VAL A 88 7.96 20.63 -4.28
C VAL A 88 6.52 20.21 -4.49
N GLU A 89 6.02 19.37 -3.61
CA GLU A 89 4.59 19.09 -3.50
C GLU A 89 4.09 19.44 -2.11
N GLN A 90 2.94 20.11 -2.06
CA GLN A 90 2.20 20.36 -0.83
C GLN A 90 0.81 19.75 -0.97
N ARG A 91 0.48 18.80 -0.13
CA ARG A 91 -0.85 18.23 0.00
C ARG A 91 -1.49 18.65 1.32
N THR A 92 -2.68 19.20 1.23
CA THR A 92 -3.52 19.51 2.39
C THR A 92 -4.82 18.76 2.26
N ARG A 93 -5.18 17.95 3.24
CA ARG A 93 -6.41 17.15 3.24
C ARG A 93 -7.15 17.29 4.55
N TYR A 94 -8.41 17.70 4.46
CA TYR A 94 -9.37 17.60 5.56
C TYR A 94 -10.08 16.25 5.49
N GLU A 95 -10.20 15.59 6.62
CA GLU A 95 -10.95 14.35 6.79
C GLU A 95 -11.90 14.48 7.98
N SER A 96 -13.09 13.90 7.85
CA SER A 96 -14.07 13.79 8.93
C SER A 96 -14.74 12.43 8.90
N VAL A 97 -14.92 11.82 10.05
CA VAL A 97 -15.62 10.54 10.21
C VAL A 97 -16.62 10.66 11.36
N SER A 98 -17.83 10.14 11.18
CA SER A 98 -18.80 9.96 12.24
C SER A 98 -19.10 8.48 12.44
N ASP A 99 -19.42 8.10 13.65
CA ASP A 99 -19.83 6.75 14.03
C ASP A 99 -18.88 5.64 13.49
N ALA A 100 -17.56 5.90 13.55
CA ALA A 100 -16.56 4.95 13.09
C ALA A 100 -16.75 3.58 13.76
N PHE A 101 -16.47 2.52 13.02
CA PHE A 101 -16.54 1.15 13.52
C PHE A 101 -15.45 0.81 14.55
N LYS A 102 -14.35 1.55 14.55
CA LYS A 102 -13.32 1.49 15.58
C LYS A 102 -13.59 2.62 16.56
N GLY A 103 -14.07 2.29 17.75
CA GLY A 103 -14.22 3.28 18.80
C GLY A 103 -12.90 3.95 19.11
N THR A 104 -12.91 5.26 19.31
CA THR A 104 -11.75 6.01 19.81
C THR A 104 -11.64 5.83 21.31
N TYR A 105 -10.44 5.54 21.80
CA TYR A 105 -10.18 5.40 23.23
C TYR A 105 -9.98 6.79 23.85
N LYS A 106 -10.89 7.20 24.75
CA LYS A 106 -10.70 8.40 25.60
C LYS A 106 -10.40 7.97 27.03
N PRO A 107 -9.18 8.07 27.53
CA PRO A 107 -8.93 7.88 28.95
C PRO A 107 -9.43 9.12 29.70
N SER A 108 -10.59 9.06 30.27
CA SER A 108 -10.99 9.99 31.32
C SER A 108 -10.99 9.26 32.65
N THR A 109 -10.20 9.76 33.61
CA THR A 109 -10.23 9.35 35.01
C THR A 109 -10.07 7.84 35.27
N GLY A 110 -9.09 7.19 34.63
CA GLY A 110 -8.68 5.82 34.95
C GLY A 110 -9.53 4.70 34.37
N THR A 111 -10.63 4.99 33.70
CA THR A 111 -11.43 4.01 32.95
C THR A 111 -11.42 4.36 31.46
N PRO A 112 -11.15 3.38 30.56
CA PRO A 112 -11.25 3.59 29.14
C PRO A 112 -12.66 3.99 28.75
N GLN A 113 -12.84 5.20 28.21
CA GLN A 113 -14.10 5.60 27.58
C GLN A 113 -13.88 5.66 26.07
N TYR A 114 -14.66 4.89 25.34
CA TYR A 114 -14.70 4.95 23.89
C TYR A 114 -15.69 6.05 23.49
N SER A 115 -15.22 7.04 22.73
CA SER A 115 -16.11 8.03 22.13
C SER A 115 -17.00 7.37 21.06
N ASN A 116 -18.06 8.05 20.64
CA ASN A 116 -18.99 7.60 19.60
C ASN A 116 -18.37 7.46 18.20
N GLY A 117 -17.04 7.30 18.10
CA GLY A 117 -16.35 7.01 16.86
C GLY A 117 -16.25 8.18 15.88
N GLY A 118 -16.63 9.39 16.28
CA GLY A 118 -16.43 10.60 15.46
C GLY A 118 -15.02 11.18 15.65
N ASP A 119 -14.43 11.65 14.57
CA ASP A 119 -13.17 12.42 14.58
C ASP A 119 -13.03 13.24 13.31
N GLN A 120 -12.11 14.18 13.32
CA GLN A 120 -11.72 14.98 12.17
C GLN A 120 -10.23 15.22 12.20
N MET A 121 -9.64 15.54 11.07
CA MET A 121 -8.26 16.01 11.01
C MET A 121 -7.96 16.79 9.74
N ILE A 122 -6.95 17.64 9.81
CA ILE A 122 -6.26 18.19 8.65
C ILE A 122 -4.92 17.47 8.55
N ALA A 123 -4.71 16.71 7.48
CA ALA A 123 -3.45 16.06 7.15
C ALA A 123 -2.66 16.96 6.21
N LEU A 124 -1.43 17.26 6.59
CA LEU A 124 -0.47 18.06 5.83
C LEU A 124 0.66 17.15 5.40
N GLN A 125 1.05 17.20 4.13
CA GLN A 125 2.21 16.49 3.60
C GLN A 125 2.97 17.45 2.69
N SER A 126 4.25 17.62 2.97
CA SER A 126 5.16 18.43 2.17
C SER A 126 6.30 17.52 1.71
N ASP A 127 6.49 17.45 0.39
CA ASP A 127 7.58 16.71 -0.23
C ASP A 127 8.49 17.67 -0.97
N ILE A 128 9.81 17.60 -0.74
CA ILE A 128 10.83 18.34 -1.47
C ILE A 128 11.73 17.33 -2.17
N TRP A 129 11.76 17.42 -3.48
CA TRP A 129 12.50 16.50 -4.33
C TRP A 129 13.68 17.18 -5.02
N ILE A 130 14.85 16.54 -4.96
CA ILE A 130 16.06 17.00 -5.62
C ILE A 130 16.71 15.81 -6.34
N GLN A 131 17.03 15.99 -7.63
CA GLN A 131 17.71 14.98 -8.43
C GLN A 131 18.82 15.62 -9.26
N ALA A 132 20.03 15.12 -9.14
CA ALA A 132 21.17 15.46 -9.98
C ALA A 132 21.49 14.31 -10.95
N ARG A 133 21.71 14.64 -12.24
CA ARG A 133 21.96 13.68 -13.32
C ARG A 133 23.33 13.92 -13.94
N PHE A 134 24.18 12.89 -13.93
CA PHE A 134 25.50 12.92 -14.51
C PHE A 134 25.70 11.67 -15.39
N ASN A 135 25.58 11.86 -16.71
CA ASN A 135 25.64 10.76 -17.68
C ASN A 135 24.60 9.66 -17.32
N LYS A 136 25.03 8.45 -16.99
CA LYS A 136 24.20 7.31 -16.60
C LYS A 136 23.88 7.26 -15.11
N PHE A 137 24.45 8.16 -14.30
CA PHE A 137 24.24 8.21 -12.86
C PHE A 137 23.20 9.27 -12.47
N ARG A 138 22.42 8.95 -11.44
CA ARG A 138 21.49 9.85 -10.77
C ARG A 138 21.71 9.80 -9.27
N PHE A 139 21.69 10.97 -8.65
CA PHE A 139 21.71 11.17 -7.21
C PHE A 139 20.39 11.83 -6.85
N ALA A 140 19.59 11.19 -6.03
CA ALA A 140 18.26 11.66 -5.74
C ALA A 140 17.97 11.64 -4.25
N THR A 141 17.26 12.67 -3.78
CA THR A 141 16.75 12.76 -2.42
C THR A 141 15.36 13.34 -2.42
N GLU A 142 14.54 12.85 -1.51
CA GLU A 142 13.18 13.33 -1.25
C GLU A 142 13.02 13.49 0.25
N PHE A 143 12.72 14.71 0.68
CA PHE A 143 12.34 15.01 2.05
C PHE A 143 10.83 14.98 2.16
N LEU A 144 10.34 14.34 3.21
CA LEU A 144 8.95 14.26 3.58
C LEU A 144 8.75 14.93 4.95
N ASP A 145 7.72 15.76 5.05
CA ASP A 145 7.18 16.24 6.33
C ASP A 145 5.67 15.99 6.36
N ALA A 146 5.24 14.99 7.10
CA ALA A 146 3.84 14.62 7.23
C ALA A 146 3.34 14.93 8.64
N ARG A 147 2.33 15.79 8.75
CA ARG A 147 1.75 16.25 10.02
C ARG A 147 0.23 16.19 9.97
N THR A 148 -0.38 16.23 11.17
CA THR A 148 -1.83 16.30 11.30
C THR A 148 -2.21 17.34 12.36
N THR A 149 -3.37 17.95 12.22
CA THR A 149 -3.91 18.89 13.21
C THR A 149 -5.44 18.85 13.22
N GLY A 150 -6.05 19.44 14.23
CA GLY A 150 -7.52 19.55 14.32
C GLY A 150 -8.23 18.26 14.76
N GLN A 151 -7.50 17.26 15.27
CA GLN A 151 -8.10 16.05 15.81
C GLN A 151 -8.86 16.31 17.11
N ASP A 152 -10.04 15.69 17.22
CA ASP A 152 -10.83 15.76 18.46
C ASP A 152 -10.27 14.79 19.51
N SER A 153 -9.75 13.63 19.10
CA SER A 153 -9.30 12.57 19.98
C SER A 153 -7.78 12.48 20.16
N GLY A 154 -7.01 13.17 19.35
CA GLY A 154 -5.54 13.09 19.30
C GLY A 154 -4.80 14.16 20.09
N ASN A 155 -5.40 14.80 21.12
CA ASN A 155 -4.70 15.80 21.89
C ASN A 155 -3.83 15.21 23.03
N ALA A 156 -2.92 16.02 23.57
CA ALA A 156 -1.93 15.64 24.56
C ALA A 156 -2.49 15.04 25.88
N SER A 157 -3.77 15.15 26.14
CA SER A 157 -4.41 14.62 27.35
C SER A 157 -4.84 13.14 27.22
N HIS A 158 -4.64 12.51 26.05
CA HIS A 158 -5.09 11.16 25.78
C HIS A 158 -3.90 10.18 25.67
N ALA A 159 -3.97 9.07 26.38
CA ALA A 159 -2.89 8.09 26.47
C ALA A 159 -2.60 7.34 25.13
N VAL A 160 -3.52 7.40 24.18
CA VAL A 160 -3.33 6.86 22.82
C VAL A 160 -3.95 7.85 21.84
N PRO A 161 -3.17 8.74 21.25
CA PRO A 161 -3.67 9.65 20.23
C PRO A 161 -4.05 8.87 18.97
N TYR A 162 -5.33 8.88 18.66
CA TYR A 162 -5.89 8.44 17.40
C TYR A 162 -6.59 9.67 16.80
N PRO A 163 -6.38 10.02 15.55
CA PRO A 163 -5.70 9.28 14.49
C PRO A 163 -4.18 9.49 14.37
N MET A 164 -3.54 10.18 15.29
CA MET A 164 -2.09 10.40 15.23
C MET A 164 -1.31 9.11 15.49
N ASN A 165 -0.64 8.61 14.47
CA ASN A 165 0.24 7.46 14.51
C ASN A 165 1.27 7.54 13.35
N ASN A 166 2.17 6.59 13.25
CA ASN A 166 3.18 6.52 12.19
C ASN A 166 2.61 6.26 10.77
N SER A 167 1.30 6.21 10.60
CA SER A 167 0.63 6.22 9.30
C SER A 167 0.11 7.60 8.92
N SER A 168 0.04 8.52 9.87
CA SER A 168 -0.46 9.89 9.68
C SER A 168 0.61 10.96 9.94
N VAL A 169 1.62 10.65 10.76
CA VAL A 169 2.70 11.57 11.14
C VAL A 169 4.06 10.93 10.84
N ASP A 170 4.93 11.71 10.18
CA ASP A 170 6.32 11.38 9.82
C ASP A 170 7.04 12.71 9.59
N THR A 171 7.78 13.17 10.61
CA THR A 171 8.25 14.55 10.67
C THR A 171 9.69 14.68 10.21
N LEU A 172 9.92 15.44 9.14
CA LEU A 172 11.22 15.83 8.60
C LEU A 172 12.16 14.64 8.37
N ASP A 173 11.77 13.72 7.50
CA ASP A 173 12.62 12.57 7.16
C ASP A 173 12.88 12.45 5.66
N PHE A 174 13.81 11.56 5.32
CA PHE A 174 14.07 11.17 3.94
C PHE A 174 13.09 10.05 3.52
N ALA A 175 12.12 10.37 2.69
CA ALA A 175 11.34 9.34 2.01
C ALA A 175 12.21 8.56 1.03
N GLN A 176 13.14 9.24 0.35
CA GLN A 176 14.12 8.63 -0.53
C GLN A 176 15.49 9.33 -0.43
N ALA A 177 16.57 8.54 -0.52
CA ALA A 177 17.94 8.99 -0.67
C ALA A 177 18.75 7.88 -1.35
N TYR A 178 19.03 8.01 -2.64
CA TYR A 178 19.66 6.94 -3.41
C TYR A 178 20.59 7.44 -4.52
N VAL A 179 21.44 6.53 -4.96
CA VAL A 179 22.19 6.64 -6.19
C VAL A 179 21.67 5.57 -7.15
N SER A 180 21.45 5.92 -8.42
CA SER A 180 21.17 4.94 -9.46
C SER A 180 22.10 5.10 -10.65
N TRP A 181 22.41 3.95 -11.26
CA TRP A 181 22.97 3.83 -12.59
C TRP A 181 21.88 3.33 -13.53
N ALA A 182 21.72 3.95 -14.69
CA ALA A 182 20.75 3.50 -15.68
C ALA A 182 21.28 3.70 -17.10
N ASP A 183 21.02 2.71 -17.95
CA ASP A 183 21.39 2.71 -19.35
C ASP A 183 20.21 2.17 -20.18
N GLN A 184 19.78 2.92 -21.18
CA GLN A 184 18.68 2.54 -22.07
C GLN A 184 19.09 1.45 -23.08
N ASN A 185 20.37 1.24 -23.28
CA ASN A 185 20.93 0.17 -24.12
C ASN A 185 22.11 -0.46 -23.40
N ALA A 186 21.81 -1.15 -22.29
CA ALA A 186 22.82 -1.73 -21.42
C ALA A 186 23.66 -2.76 -22.16
N PHE A 187 24.96 -2.58 -22.14
CA PHE A 187 25.92 -3.48 -22.77
C PHE A 187 25.66 -3.74 -24.27
N PHE A 188 25.05 -2.76 -24.97
CA PHE A 188 24.69 -2.87 -26.41
C PHE A 188 23.73 -4.03 -26.72
N SER A 189 22.93 -4.44 -25.74
CA SER A 189 22.01 -5.58 -25.87
C SER A 189 20.62 -5.21 -26.42
N GLY A 190 20.32 -3.90 -26.56
CA GLY A 190 18.97 -3.41 -26.83
C GLY A 190 18.08 -3.34 -25.59
N LEU A 191 18.53 -3.86 -24.44
CA LEU A 191 17.80 -3.85 -23.19
C LEU A 191 18.15 -2.61 -22.37
N GLY A 192 17.14 -2.03 -21.71
CA GLY A 192 17.36 -1.04 -20.67
C GLY A 192 17.69 -1.70 -19.32
N ALA A 193 18.60 -1.12 -18.56
CA ALA A 193 18.91 -1.59 -17.21
C ALA A 193 19.09 -0.44 -16.23
N GLU A 194 18.62 -0.64 -15.00
CA GLU A 194 18.81 0.28 -13.86
C GLU A 194 19.24 -0.51 -12.62
N VAL A 195 20.21 0.01 -11.91
CA VAL A 195 20.55 -0.43 -10.55
C VAL A 195 20.44 0.78 -9.63
N LYS A 196 19.63 0.65 -8.58
CA LYS A 196 19.38 1.69 -7.58
C LYS A 196 19.82 1.20 -6.21
N VAL A 197 20.61 2.01 -5.50
CA VAL A 197 21.16 1.71 -4.17
C VAL A 197 20.84 2.85 -3.22
N GLY A 198 20.26 2.53 -2.08
CA GLY A 198 19.88 3.49 -1.04
C GLY A 198 18.44 3.37 -0.61
N ARG A 199 17.93 4.40 0.09
CA ARG A 199 16.53 4.49 0.52
C ARG A 199 15.66 4.88 -0.66
N GLN A 200 14.60 4.12 -0.91
CA GLN A 200 13.73 4.27 -2.07
C GLN A 200 12.32 3.80 -1.79
N THR A 201 11.35 4.34 -2.50
CA THR A 201 9.99 3.79 -2.55
C THR A 201 9.86 2.81 -3.72
N MET A 202 8.93 1.86 -3.59
CA MET A 202 8.65 0.88 -4.65
C MET A 202 7.14 0.80 -4.89
N ASP A 203 6.76 0.80 -6.17
CA ASP A 203 5.44 0.39 -6.65
C ASP A 203 5.65 -0.77 -7.61
N LEU A 204 5.19 -1.97 -7.26
CA LEU A 204 5.42 -3.18 -8.06
C LEU A 204 4.10 -3.87 -8.40
N GLY A 205 3.99 -4.32 -9.65
CA GLY A 205 2.83 -5.02 -10.17
C GLY A 205 1.51 -4.28 -9.92
N SER A 206 0.54 -4.97 -9.34
CA SER A 206 -0.76 -4.38 -8.98
C SER A 206 -0.73 -3.40 -7.81
N ARG A 207 0.41 -3.25 -7.11
CA ARG A 207 0.58 -2.46 -5.88
C ARG A 207 -0.16 -3.04 -4.65
N ARG A 208 -0.75 -4.21 -4.78
CA ARG A 208 -1.49 -4.86 -3.68
C ARG A 208 -0.59 -5.39 -2.56
N LEU A 209 0.69 -5.68 -2.87
CA LEU A 209 1.67 -6.20 -1.92
C LEU A 209 2.87 -5.28 -1.70
N VAL A 210 3.25 -4.47 -2.70
CA VAL A 210 4.38 -3.54 -2.62
C VAL A 210 3.95 -2.22 -3.24
N ALA A 211 3.82 -1.18 -2.43
CA ALA A 211 3.37 0.12 -2.87
C ALA A 211 3.91 1.28 -2.03
N ARG A 212 4.02 2.43 -2.66
CA ARG A 212 3.98 3.72 -2.00
C ARG A 212 2.50 4.11 -1.86
N PRO A 213 1.87 4.04 -0.67
CA PRO A 213 0.49 4.45 -0.49
C PRO A 213 0.30 5.92 -0.85
N ILE A 214 -0.78 6.23 -1.57
CA ILE A 214 -1.04 7.60 -2.03
C ILE A 214 -1.96 8.33 -1.06
N PHE A 215 -3.01 7.66 -0.59
CA PHE A 215 -3.97 8.29 0.31
C PHE A 215 -3.39 8.49 1.71
N ARG A 216 -2.64 7.53 2.24
CA ARG A 216 -1.99 7.64 3.55
C ARG A 216 -1.08 8.88 3.62
N ASN A 217 -0.97 9.51 4.78
CA ASN A 217 -0.16 10.72 4.95
C ASN A 217 1.35 10.43 5.01
N THR A 218 1.75 9.19 5.27
CA THR A 218 3.13 8.70 5.27
C THR A 218 3.35 7.65 4.19
N VAL A 219 4.59 7.38 3.82
CA VAL A 219 4.93 6.46 2.74
C VAL A 219 5.56 5.16 3.25
N ASN A 220 5.60 4.12 2.40
CA ASN A 220 6.46 2.97 2.62
C ASN A 220 7.77 3.21 1.86
N ASN A 221 8.87 3.07 2.55
CA ASN A 221 10.22 3.18 1.98
C ASN A 221 11.09 2.00 2.42
N PHE A 222 12.15 1.76 1.67
CA PHE A 222 13.00 0.59 1.78
C PHE A 222 14.44 0.98 1.51
N THR A 223 15.38 0.55 2.33
CA THR A 223 16.81 0.78 2.11
C THR A 223 17.48 -0.48 1.61
N GLY A 224 18.13 -0.40 0.46
CA GLY A 224 18.82 -1.55 -0.13
C GLY A 224 19.12 -1.39 -1.60
N ILE A 225 19.07 -2.50 -2.34
CA ILE A 225 19.39 -2.55 -3.76
C ILE A 225 18.14 -3.00 -4.52
N ARG A 226 17.84 -2.29 -5.61
CA ARG A 226 16.84 -2.68 -6.62
C ARG A 226 17.49 -2.67 -7.99
N THR A 227 17.20 -3.68 -8.78
CA THR A 227 17.62 -3.82 -10.18
C THR A 227 16.39 -3.92 -11.07
N ARG A 228 16.40 -3.22 -12.19
CA ARG A 228 15.37 -3.32 -13.21
C ARG A 228 16.03 -3.59 -14.57
N VAL A 229 15.47 -4.52 -15.33
CA VAL A 229 15.83 -4.77 -16.71
C VAL A 229 14.55 -4.69 -17.53
N ILE A 230 14.62 -4.04 -18.68
CA ILE A 230 13.47 -3.83 -19.55
C ILE A 230 13.80 -4.19 -21.00
N ASP A 231 13.00 -5.04 -21.58
CA ASP A 231 12.80 -5.14 -23.01
C ASP A 231 11.63 -4.22 -23.37
N TYR A 232 11.90 -3.18 -24.12
CA TYR A 232 10.93 -2.11 -24.38
C TYR A 232 9.65 -2.59 -25.08
N ASP A 233 9.68 -3.74 -25.73
CA ASP A 233 8.55 -4.27 -26.47
C ASP A 233 7.70 -5.26 -25.68
N ASN A 234 8.32 -6.09 -24.83
CA ASN A 234 7.67 -7.31 -24.37
C ASN A 234 7.62 -7.49 -22.86
N TRP A 235 8.66 -7.12 -22.11
CA TRP A 235 8.72 -7.45 -20.69
C TRP A 235 9.61 -6.50 -19.89
N GLN A 236 9.36 -6.47 -18.59
CA GLN A 236 10.30 -5.92 -17.62
C GLN A 236 10.45 -6.84 -16.41
N PHE A 237 11.64 -6.86 -15.86
CA PHE A 237 11.97 -7.59 -14.65
C PHE A 237 12.49 -6.64 -13.59
N ASN A 238 11.94 -6.74 -12.38
CA ASN A 238 12.44 -6.05 -11.20
C ASN A 238 12.87 -7.07 -10.16
N ALA A 239 14.04 -6.87 -9.55
CA ALA A 239 14.50 -7.63 -8.39
C ALA A 239 15.01 -6.68 -7.32
N PHE A 240 14.85 -7.05 -6.05
CA PHE A 240 15.29 -6.22 -4.93
C PHE A 240 15.68 -7.04 -3.71
N VAL A 241 16.59 -6.48 -2.92
CA VAL A 241 16.93 -6.93 -1.56
C VAL A 241 17.04 -5.69 -0.70
N THR A 242 16.13 -5.54 0.25
CA THR A 242 15.94 -4.30 1.00
C THR A 242 15.57 -4.57 2.46
N MET A 243 15.82 -3.59 3.30
CA MET A 243 15.29 -3.47 4.66
C MET A 243 14.12 -2.48 4.63
N PRO A 244 12.92 -2.88 5.03
CA PRO A 244 11.83 -1.94 5.26
C PRO A 244 12.21 -0.92 6.33
N VAL A 245 11.92 0.34 6.09
CA VAL A 245 12.26 1.42 7.02
C VAL A 245 11.21 1.51 8.12
N LEU A 246 11.66 1.61 9.37
CA LEU A 246 10.83 1.87 10.53
C LEU A 246 10.60 3.37 10.66
N ARG A 247 9.34 3.77 10.52
CA ARG A 247 8.93 5.17 10.64
C ARG A 247 8.89 5.61 12.09
N TYR A 248 9.46 6.79 12.35
CA TYR A 248 9.48 7.44 13.64
C TYR A 248 8.87 8.85 13.55
N PRO A 249 8.35 9.37 14.67
CA PRO A 249 8.19 8.73 15.96
C PRO A 249 7.19 7.57 15.92
N ASN A 250 7.51 6.48 16.62
CA ASN A 250 6.68 5.28 16.64
C ASN A 250 5.97 5.12 17.99
N PHE A 251 4.64 5.01 17.98
CA PHE A 251 3.82 4.81 19.19
C PHE A 251 3.97 3.48 19.90
N ASN A 252 4.58 2.49 19.27
CA ASN A 252 4.82 1.20 19.91
C ASN A 252 5.88 1.29 21.01
N SER A 253 6.49 2.47 21.24
CA SER A 253 7.33 2.71 22.40
C SER A 253 6.49 2.73 23.68
N LYS A 254 7.00 2.19 24.78
CA LYS A 254 6.33 2.09 26.08
C LYS A 254 5.92 3.44 26.71
N THR A 255 6.35 4.54 26.13
CA THR A 255 5.98 5.91 26.49
C THR A 255 5.40 6.57 25.25
N PRO A 256 4.06 6.66 25.12
CA PRO A 256 3.44 7.39 24.02
C PRO A 256 3.92 8.85 24.08
N ASP A 257 4.63 9.29 23.05
CA ASP A 257 4.96 10.68 22.90
C ASP A 257 3.70 11.44 22.47
N GLN A 258 3.13 12.19 23.38
CA GLN A 258 1.88 12.92 23.16
C GLN A 258 2.06 14.10 22.18
N ASN A 259 3.31 14.44 21.85
CA ASN A 259 3.66 15.54 20.96
C ASN A 259 4.46 15.06 19.73
N LEU A 260 4.05 13.95 19.12
CA LEU A 260 4.72 13.38 17.95
C LEU A 260 5.16 14.40 16.91
N GLN A 261 4.30 15.38 16.64
CA GLN A 261 4.54 16.37 15.59
C GLN A 261 5.61 17.40 15.95
N ASN A 262 5.97 17.51 17.24
CA ASN A 262 6.98 18.41 17.72
C ASN A 262 8.36 17.75 17.82
N HIS A 263 8.43 16.44 17.59
CA HIS A 263 9.68 15.67 17.62
C HIS A 263 10.00 15.18 16.23
N ALA A 264 10.94 15.83 15.57
CA ALA A 264 11.60 15.25 14.41
C ALA A 264 12.49 14.10 14.88
N GLN A 265 12.20 12.92 14.44
CA GLN A 265 13.00 11.73 14.73
C GLN A 265 13.20 10.96 13.43
N TRP A 266 14.47 10.79 13.06
CA TRP A 266 14.84 10.14 11.81
C TRP A 266 14.40 8.67 11.78
N ASP A 267 13.81 8.28 10.68
CA ASP A 267 13.49 6.91 10.34
C ASP A 267 14.73 6.02 10.33
N GLN A 268 14.59 4.80 10.76
CA GLN A 268 15.71 3.87 10.94
C GLN A 268 15.49 2.56 10.21
N GLU A 269 16.57 2.02 9.68
CA GLU A 269 16.61 0.66 9.16
C GLU A 269 16.68 -0.35 10.32
N ASP A 270 15.93 -1.45 10.18
CA ASP A 270 16.07 -2.62 11.05
C ASP A 270 16.79 -3.73 10.30
N THR A 271 18.06 -3.94 10.64
CA THR A 271 18.89 -4.98 10.02
C THR A 271 18.43 -6.41 10.31
N HIS A 272 17.44 -6.59 11.19
CA HIS A 272 16.80 -7.87 11.47
C HIS A 272 15.62 -8.17 10.54
N THR A 273 15.17 -7.19 9.74
CA THR A 273 14.06 -7.35 8.81
C THR A 273 14.52 -7.16 7.38
N TRP A 274 14.35 -8.21 6.57
CA TRP A 274 14.69 -8.20 5.15
C TRP A 274 13.46 -8.48 4.30
N PHE A 275 13.27 -7.66 3.30
CA PHE A 275 12.26 -7.86 2.27
C PHE A 275 12.93 -7.94 0.90
N SER A 276 12.77 -9.07 0.24
CA SER A 276 13.44 -9.35 -1.03
C SER A 276 12.50 -10.03 -2.01
N GLY A 277 12.85 -10.02 -3.28
CA GLY A 277 12.07 -10.73 -4.28
C GLY A 277 12.25 -10.19 -5.68
N GLY A 278 11.36 -10.65 -6.55
CA GLY A 278 11.34 -10.22 -7.94
C GLY A 278 9.96 -10.35 -8.57
N ILE A 279 9.76 -9.58 -9.61
CA ILE A 279 8.56 -9.59 -10.44
C ILE A 279 8.95 -9.50 -11.92
N LEU A 280 8.38 -10.38 -12.72
CA LEU A 280 8.42 -10.35 -14.18
C LEU A 280 7.04 -9.92 -14.69
N GLU A 281 7.02 -8.84 -15.44
CA GLU A 281 5.83 -8.28 -16.07
C GLU A 281 5.95 -8.44 -17.58
N GLY A 282 5.06 -9.21 -18.19
CA GLY A 282 5.02 -9.46 -19.63
C GLY A 282 3.88 -8.73 -20.31
N SER A 283 4.18 -8.06 -21.41
CA SER A 283 3.18 -7.35 -22.20
C SER A 283 2.76 -8.20 -23.40
N ARG A 284 1.45 -8.13 -23.74
CA ARG A 284 0.90 -8.75 -24.97
C ARG A 284 1.29 -10.22 -25.16
N LEU A 285 1.26 -11.02 -24.10
CA LEU A 285 1.52 -12.46 -24.18
C LEU A 285 0.58 -13.16 -25.18
N TYR A 286 -0.66 -12.70 -25.24
CA TYR A 286 -1.64 -13.11 -26.23
C TYR A 286 -2.58 -11.92 -26.50
N LYS A 287 -2.55 -11.36 -27.71
CA LYS A 287 -3.27 -10.13 -28.07
C LYS A 287 -2.94 -9.00 -27.07
N ASP A 288 -3.95 -8.48 -26.35
CA ASP A 288 -3.80 -7.39 -25.39
C ASP A 288 -3.70 -7.88 -23.93
N ILE A 289 -3.55 -9.20 -23.72
CA ILE A 289 -3.43 -9.80 -22.39
C ILE A 289 -1.99 -9.67 -21.90
N ASN A 290 -1.84 -9.06 -20.74
CA ASN A 290 -0.58 -8.95 -20.01
C ASN A 290 -0.58 -9.93 -18.84
N ALA A 291 0.61 -10.32 -18.39
CA ALA A 291 0.77 -11.16 -17.21
C ALA A 291 1.91 -10.66 -16.32
N GLU A 292 1.76 -10.93 -15.04
CA GLU A 292 2.78 -10.70 -14.03
C GLU A 292 2.96 -11.98 -13.22
N VAL A 293 4.21 -12.35 -12.96
CA VAL A 293 4.55 -13.41 -12.02
C VAL A 293 5.57 -12.86 -11.04
N TYR A 294 5.36 -13.12 -9.76
CA TYR A 294 6.25 -12.61 -8.73
C TYR A 294 6.46 -13.60 -7.59
N LEU A 295 7.57 -13.42 -6.91
CA LEU A 295 7.90 -14.10 -5.67
C LEU A 295 8.54 -13.08 -4.72
N TYR A 296 7.90 -12.85 -3.58
CA TYR A 296 8.44 -12.01 -2.51
C TYR A 296 8.78 -12.87 -1.31
N ASN A 297 9.78 -12.46 -0.55
CA ASN A 297 10.22 -13.09 0.69
C ASN A 297 10.31 -12.04 1.79
N LEU A 298 9.64 -12.28 2.90
CA LEU A 298 9.81 -11.54 4.14
C LEU A 298 10.56 -12.42 5.14
N ASP A 299 11.69 -11.94 5.64
CA ASP A 299 12.46 -12.53 6.75
C ASP A 299 12.58 -11.47 7.86
N GLU A 300 11.71 -11.57 8.84
CA GLU A 300 11.61 -10.64 9.95
C GLU A 300 12.18 -11.28 11.21
N GLY A 301 13.22 -10.68 11.74
CA GLY A 301 13.82 -11.04 13.01
C GLY A 301 13.33 -10.15 14.13
N ASP A 302 13.19 -10.74 15.31
CA ASP A 302 12.80 -10.03 16.52
C ASP A 302 14.00 -9.28 17.12
N SER A 303 13.78 -8.06 17.55
CA SER A 303 14.78 -7.26 18.25
C SER A 303 14.19 -6.52 19.44
N SER A 304 15.02 -6.12 20.39
CA SER A 304 14.54 -5.35 21.57
C SER A 304 13.97 -3.98 21.16
N ARG A 305 14.44 -3.43 20.05
CA ARG A 305 13.97 -2.16 19.49
C ARG A 305 12.66 -2.31 18.74
N ASN A 306 12.51 -3.41 18.01
CA ASN A 306 11.35 -3.72 17.19
C ASN A 306 10.88 -5.15 17.46
N PRO A 307 10.06 -5.36 18.50
CA PRO A 307 9.44 -6.66 18.76
C PRO A 307 8.48 -7.00 17.61
N THR A 308 8.70 -8.14 16.97
CA THR A 308 7.92 -8.56 15.79
C THR A 308 7.33 -9.95 15.98
N ARG A 309 6.46 -10.33 15.05
CA ARG A 309 5.94 -11.69 14.97
C ARG A 309 6.92 -12.67 14.30
N ASN A 310 8.16 -12.28 14.02
CA ASN A 310 9.15 -13.11 13.32
C ASN A 310 8.57 -13.73 12.03
N ARG A 311 7.96 -12.93 11.20
CA ARG A 311 7.33 -13.38 9.96
C ARG A 311 8.41 -13.84 8.99
N ARG A 312 8.37 -15.12 8.59
CA ARG A 312 9.31 -15.72 7.66
C ARG A 312 8.56 -16.55 6.65
N TYR A 313 8.22 -15.96 5.53
CA TYR A 313 7.43 -16.63 4.50
C TYR A 313 7.68 -16.08 3.10
N PHE A 314 7.40 -16.92 2.14
CA PHE A 314 7.37 -16.58 0.72
C PHE A 314 5.95 -16.23 0.29
N THR A 315 5.86 -15.29 -0.63
CA THR A 315 4.60 -14.85 -1.25
C THR A 315 4.71 -14.97 -2.78
N PRO A 316 4.44 -16.14 -3.37
CA PRO A 316 4.23 -16.27 -4.81
C PRO A 316 2.91 -15.63 -5.23
N GLY A 317 2.89 -15.07 -6.45
CA GLY A 317 1.66 -14.57 -7.05
C GLY A 317 1.72 -14.51 -8.57
N LEU A 318 0.54 -14.48 -9.15
CA LEU A 318 0.32 -14.47 -10.58
C LEU A 318 -0.87 -13.55 -10.89
N ARG A 319 -0.72 -12.71 -11.91
CA ARG A 319 -1.76 -11.81 -12.40
C ARG A 319 -1.86 -11.85 -13.91
N PHE A 320 -3.09 -11.90 -14.42
CA PHE A 320 -3.43 -11.68 -15.82
C PHE A 320 -4.36 -10.48 -15.92
N TYR A 321 -4.14 -9.64 -16.91
CA TYR A 321 -5.01 -8.49 -17.10
C TYR A 321 -5.00 -7.97 -18.54
N GLN A 322 -6.12 -7.40 -18.93
CA GLN A 322 -6.28 -6.59 -20.13
C GLN A 322 -6.64 -5.17 -19.71
N LYS A 323 -5.95 -4.19 -20.28
CA LYS A 323 -6.19 -2.77 -19.94
C LYS A 323 -7.52 -2.30 -20.50
N PRO A 324 -8.25 -1.41 -19.78
CA PRO A 324 -9.44 -0.77 -20.30
C PRO A 324 -9.16 -0.02 -21.61
N SER A 325 -10.02 -0.21 -22.59
CA SER A 325 -10.03 0.57 -23.82
C SER A 325 -11.46 0.83 -24.27
N LYS A 326 -11.67 1.99 -24.93
CA LYS A 326 -12.98 2.47 -25.33
C LYS A 326 -13.71 1.48 -26.23
N GLY A 327 -14.97 1.17 -25.92
CA GLY A 327 -15.81 0.21 -26.68
C GLY A 327 -15.45 -1.25 -26.45
N SER A 328 -14.69 -1.60 -25.39
CA SER A 328 -14.24 -2.97 -25.18
C SER A 328 -14.39 -3.45 -23.75
N PHE A 329 -14.36 -4.78 -23.60
CA PHE A 329 -14.21 -5.45 -22.32
C PHE A 329 -12.76 -5.41 -21.86
N ASP A 330 -12.59 -5.39 -20.58
CA ASP A 330 -11.33 -5.54 -19.88
C ASP A 330 -11.50 -6.44 -18.65
N PHE A 331 -10.40 -6.96 -18.14
CA PHE A 331 -10.41 -7.79 -16.94
C PHE A 331 -9.08 -7.76 -16.22
N GLN A 332 -9.12 -8.17 -14.96
CA GLN A 332 -7.97 -8.44 -14.15
C GLN A 332 -8.25 -9.64 -13.24
N ALA A 333 -7.30 -10.56 -13.12
CA ALA A 333 -7.35 -11.68 -12.20
C ALA A 333 -5.97 -11.86 -11.56
N GLU A 334 -5.90 -11.76 -10.24
CA GLU A 334 -4.68 -11.91 -9.47
C GLU A 334 -4.92 -12.92 -8.34
N GLY A 335 -3.98 -13.86 -8.19
CA GLY A 335 -3.96 -14.82 -7.10
C GLY A 335 -2.60 -14.81 -6.41
N MET A 336 -2.59 -14.91 -5.09
CA MET A 336 -1.39 -14.89 -4.27
C MET A 336 -1.52 -15.81 -3.07
N GLY A 337 -0.41 -16.44 -2.69
CA GLY A 337 -0.33 -17.31 -1.52
C GLY A 337 0.81 -16.91 -0.61
N GLN A 338 0.74 -17.27 0.66
CA GLN A 338 1.81 -17.05 1.64
C GLN A 338 2.12 -18.36 2.36
N PHE A 339 3.40 -18.71 2.46
CA PHE A 339 3.85 -20.00 3.01
C PHE A 339 5.13 -19.82 3.82
N GLY A 340 5.10 -20.26 5.08
CA GLY A 340 6.25 -20.18 5.96
C GLY A 340 5.89 -20.29 7.42
N THR A 341 6.45 -19.43 8.25
CA THR A 341 6.25 -19.45 9.71
C THR A 341 6.07 -18.06 10.27
N VAL A 342 5.39 -17.99 11.41
CA VAL A 342 5.14 -16.75 12.14
C VAL A 342 5.03 -17.05 13.64
N LYS A 343 5.46 -16.15 14.50
CA LYS A 343 5.10 -16.22 15.92
C LYS A 343 3.63 -15.85 16.12
N TYR A 344 2.99 -16.48 17.09
CA TYR A 344 1.61 -16.16 17.45
C TYR A 344 1.43 -14.66 17.75
N ALA A 345 2.32 -14.07 18.53
CA ALA A 345 2.29 -12.65 18.87
C ALA A 345 3.71 -12.10 19.02
N ALA A 346 3.88 -10.80 18.82
CA ALA A 346 5.16 -10.12 19.04
C ALA A 346 5.54 -10.07 20.53
N THR A 347 4.56 -9.75 21.38
CA THR A 347 4.74 -9.62 22.84
C THR A 347 3.54 -10.23 23.56
N SER A 348 3.71 -11.35 24.21
CA SER A 348 2.69 -11.96 25.05
C SER A 348 3.28 -13.19 25.76
N THR A 349 2.52 -13.86 26.61
CA THR A 349 2.89 -15.17 27.18
C THR A 349 3.19 -16.20 26.08
N TYR A 350 2.62 -16.05 24.90
CA TYR A 350 2.78 -16.93 23.74
C TYR A 350 3.73 -16.39 22.66
N ALA A 351 4.51 -15.35 22.96
CA ALA A 351 5.44 -14.73 21.99
C ALA A 351 6.50 -15.70 21.42
N ASN A 352 6.80 -16.79 22.14
CA ASN A 352 7.74 -17.80 21.70
C ASN A 352 7.12 -18.95 20.89
N THR A 353 5.78 -18.97 20.73
CA THR A 353 5.12 -20.01 19.96
C THR A 353 5.19 -19.68 18.47
N THR A 354 5.90 -20.51 17.72
CA THR A 354 5.97 -20.43 16.25
C THR A 354 4.91 -21.34 15.65
N GLN A 355 4.16 -20.81 14.69
CA GLN A 355 3.10 -21.48 13.94
C GLN A 355 3.47 -21.52 12.46
N ASN A 356 2.93 -22.51 11.73
CA ASN A 356 2.96 -22.45 10.27
C ASN A 356 2.07 -21.30 9.79
N HIS A 357 2.51 -20.64 8.71
CA HIS A 357 1.74 -19.61 8.02
C HIS A 357 1.34 -20.12 6.64
N GLU A 358 0.02 -20.17 6.38
CA GLU A 358 -0.54 -20.63 5.11
C GLU A 358 -1.78 -19.77 4.81
N ALA A 359 -1.63 -18.80 3.92
CA ALA A 359 -2.68 -17.83 3.63
C ALA A 359 -2.83 -17.56 2.13
N TRP A 360 -4.00 -17.11 1.71
CA TRP A 360 -4.38 -16.88 0.31
C TRP A 360 -5.12 -15.58 0.13
N ALA A 361 -4.87 -14.92 -1.00
CA ALA A 361 -5.70 -13.81 -1.43
C ALA A 361 -5.90 -13.86 -2.95
N SER A 362 -7.00 -13.25 -3.38
CA SER A 362 -7.30 -13.06 -4.81
C SER A 362 -8.02 -11.75 -5.06
N HIS A 363 -7.83 -11.23 -6.26
CA HIS A 363 -8.62 -10.14 -6.81
C HIS A 363 -9.06 -10.49 -8.22
N ILE A 364 -10.33 -10.31 -8.51
CA ILE A 364 -10.92 -10.52 -9.83
C ILE A 364 -11.73 -9.27 -10.19
N GLU A 365 -11.54 -8.79 -11.40
CA GLU A 365 -12.25 -7.64 -11.95
C GLU A 365 -12.65 -7.93 -13.40
N ALA A 366 -13.85 -7.54 -13.80
CA ALA A 366 -14.32 -7.58 -15.18
C ALA A 366 -15.09 -6.29 -15.49
N GLY A 367 -14.71 -5.59 -16.54
CA GLY A 367 -15.24 -4.28 -16.89
C GLY A 367 -15.57 -4.11 -18.36
N TYR A 368 -16.33 -3.06 -18.62
CA TYR A 368 -16.62 -2.58 -19.96
C TYR A 368 -16.54 -1.06 -20.01
N SER A 369 -15.75 -0.54 -20.94
CA SER A 369 -15.62 0.90 -21.21
C SER A 369 -16.53 1.29 -22.37
N PHE A 370 -17.58 2.04 -22.10
CA PHE A 370 -18.56 2.45 -23.12
C PHE A 370 -17.99 3.53 -24.03
N ASP A 371 -18.31 3.43 -25.32
CA ASP A 371 -18.07 4.51 -26.30
C ASP A 371 -19.22 5.52 -26.27
N LEU A 372 -19.35 6.22 -25.15
CA LEU A 372 -20.38 7.21 -24.87
C LEU A 372 -19.75 8.51 -24.40
N PRO A 373 -20.49 9.67 -24.44
CA PRO A 373 -20.07 10.88 -23.73
C PRO A 373 -19.70 10.55 -22.28
N TRP A 374 -18.65 11.24 -21.75
CA TRP A 374 -18.10 11.04 -20.42
C TRP A 374 -17.28 9.76 -20.24
N SER A 375 -17.13 8.94 -21.31
CA SER A 375 -16.32 7.70 -21.30
C SER A 375 -16.59 6.81 -20.07
N PRO A 376 -17.84 6.44 -19.78
CA PRO A 376 -18.13 5.65 -18.59
C PRO A 376 -17.55 4.25 -18.70
N ARG A 377 -16.98 3.76 -17.59
CA ARG A 377 -16.53 2.38 -17.42
C ARG A 377 -17.23 1.77 -16.22
N LEU A 378 -17.99 0.72 -16.43
CA LEU A 378 -18.60 -0.09 -15.37
C LEU A 378 -17.78 -1.36 -15.20
N PHE A 379 -17.43 -1.72 -13.97
CA PHE A 379 -16.75 -2.97 -13.67
C PHE A 379 -17.20 -3.58 -12.36
N LEU A 380 -17.23 -4.91 -12.37
CA LEU A 380 -17.50 -5.75 -11.21
C LEU A 380 -16.16 -6.20 -10.64
N GLU A 381 -16.06 -6.30 -9.33
CA GLU A 381 -14.86 -6.76 -8.65
C GLU A 381 -15.18 -7.70 -7.49
N HIS A 382 -14.24 -8.57 -7.18
CA HIS A 382 -14.29 -9.43 -6.01
C HIS A 382 -12.90 -9.54 -5.40
N ASP A 383 -12.80 -9.19 -4.12
CA ASP A 383 -11.60 -9.34 -3.31
C ASP A 383 -11.81 -10.40 -2.24
N TYR A 384 -10.88 -11.32 -2.15
CA TYR A 384 -10.81 -12.32 -1.09
C TYR A 384 -9.43 -12.30 -0.44
N ALA A 385 -9.40 -12.36 0.89
CA ALA A 385 -8.19 -12.63 1.63
C ALA A 385 -8.52 -13.48 2.85
N SER A 386 -7.82 -14.60 3.01
CA SER A 386 -8.07 -15.57 4.08
C SER A 386 -7.89 -14.99 5.47
N GLY A 387 -8.59 -15.59 6.43
CA GLY A 387 -8.42 -15.38 7.87
C GLY A 387 -8.03 -16.69 8.56
N SER A 388 -7.55 -16.61 9.79
CA SER A 388 -7.23 -17.78 10.60
C SER A 388 -8.49 -18.55 10.99
N LYS A 389 -8.43 -19.87 10.94
CA LYS A 389 -9.56 -20.74 11.33
C LYS A 389 -9.85 -20.69 12.83
N ASN A 390 -8.82 -20.49 13.62
CA ASN A 390 -8.91 -20.36 15.07
C ASN A 390 -7.78 -19.45 15.59
N TRP A 391 -8.04 -18.16 15.65
CA TRP A 391 -7.06 -17.18 16.15
C TRP A 391 -6.69 -17.37 17.63
N LYS A 392 -7.51 -18.10 18.42
CA LYS A 392 -7.26 -18.40 19.83
C LYS A 392 -6.37 -19.62 20.05
N ASP A 393 -6.07 -20.37 19.02
CA ASP A 393 -5.19 -21.52 19.13
C ASP A 393 -3.73 -21.06 19.18
N HIS A 394 -3.16 -21.13 20.36
CA HIS A 394 -1.79 -20.73 20.64
C HIS A 394 -0.78 -21.87 20.49
N SER A 395 -1.22 -23.04 20.04
CA SER A 395 -0.34 -24.20 19.87
C SER A 395 0.61 -24.02 18.68
N SER A 396 1.76 -24.67 18.73
CA SER A 396 2.71 -24.72 17.63
C SER A 396 2.22 -25.56 16.44
N SER A 397 1.17 -26.37 16.65
CA SER A 397 0.50 -27.12 15.58
C SER A 397 -0.60 -26.33 14.88
N ALA A 398 -0.97 -25.17 15.41
CA ALA A 398 -1.93 -24.28 14.75
C ALA A 398 -1.34 -23.66 13.48
N VAL A 399 -2.22 -23.33 12.54
CA VAL A 399 -1.88 -22.64 11.30
C VAL A 399 -2.42 -21.21 11.37
N ASP A 400 -1.53 -20.22 11.22
CA ASP A 400 -1.92 -18.83 10.98
C ASP A 400 -2.36 -18.71 9.52
N GLY A 401 -3.67 -18.67 9.29
CA GLY A 401 -4.27 -18.59 7.95
C GLY A 401 -4.62 -17.17 7.53
N ARG A 402 -4.25 -16.15 8.30
CA ARG A 402 -4.57 -14.76 7.97
C ARG A 402 -3.59 -14.20 6.94
N PHE A 403 -4.13 -13.76 5.81
CA PHE A 403 -3.32 -13.13 4.77
C PHE A 403 -2.75 -11.78 5.24
N ASP A 404 -1.47 -11.58 4.99
CA ASP A 404 -0.73 -10.35 5.27
C ASP A 404 -0.56 -9.53 3.98
N PRO A 405 -1.11 -8.31 3.88
CA PRO A 405 -0.94 -7.46 2.70
C PRO A 405 0.48 -6.91 2.52
N LEU A 406 1.46 -7.31 3.33
CA LEU A 406 2.84 -6.84 3.30
C LEU A 406 2.92 -5.30 3.36
N TYR A 407 3.49 -4.69 2.32
CA TYR A 407 3.68 -3.26 2.16
C TYR A 407 2.76 -2.68 1.07
N GLY A 408 1.65 -3.34 0.80
CA GLY A 408 0.70 -2.94 -0.23
C GLY A 408 -0.13 -1.71 0.14
N ALA A 409 -0.79 -1.15 -0.88
CA ALA A 409 -1.82 -0.13 -0.72
C ALA A 409 -3.22 -0.76 -0.84
N SER A 410 -4.19 -0.20 -0.12
CA SER A 410 -5.57 -0.69 -0.07
C SER A 410 -6.58 0.34 -0.58
N ASP A 411 -6.17 1.60 -0.72
CA ASP A 411 -7.05 2.73 -1.04
C ASP A 411 -7.75 2.60 -2.39
N PHE A 412 -7.10 2.02 -3.37
CA PHE A 412 -7.66 1.86 -4.72
C PHE A 412 -8.67 0.71 -4.85
N ASP A 413 -8.58 -0.32 -3.99
CA ASP A 413 -9.57 -1.41 -3.94
C ASP A 413 -10.68 -1.11 -2.93
N PHE A 414 -10.35 -0.76 -1.69
CA PHE A 414 -11.29 -0.71 -0.57
C PHE A 414 -11.73 0.70 -0.16
N GLY A 415 -11.15 1.75 -0.75
CA GLY A 415 -11.44 3.13 -0.41
C GLY A 415 -10.44 3.75 0.57
N PRO A 416 -10.70 4.99 1.05
CA PRO A 416 -9.73 5.80 1.77
C PRO A 416 -9.19 5.12 3.02
N THR A 417 -7.89 5.32 3.27
CA THR A 417 -7.19 4.71 4.42
C THR A 417 -7.03 5.66 5.60
N GLY A 418 -7.03 6.97 5.45
CA GLY A 418 -6.85 7.96 6.49
C GLY A 418 -7.45 7.59 7.86
N ILE A 419 -8.24 8.46 8.45
CA ILE A 419 -8.96 8.13 9.69
C ILE A 419 -10.12 7.15 9.49
N TYR A 420 -10.55 6.95 8.23
CA TYR A 420 -11.56 5.96 7.91
C TYR A 420 -10.99 4.54 7.98
N GLY A 421 -10.09 4.15 7.11
CA GLY A 421 -9.33 2.90 7.13
C GLY A 421 -10.15 1.65 7.44
N ALA A 422 -11.37 1.53 6.89
CA ALA A 422 -12.32 0.48 7.27
C ALA A 422 -11.85 -0.92 6.87
N PHE A 423 -11.27 -1.05 5.69
CA PHE A 423 -10.96 -2.33 5.09
C PHE A 423 -9.51 -2.44 4.62
N GLN A 424 -9.00 -3.65 4.65
CA GLN A 424 -7.69 -4.02 4.14
C GLN A 424 -7.73 -5.46 3.62
N ARG A 425 -6.73 -5.86 2.86
CA ARG A 425 -6.61 -7.21 2.29
C ARG A 425 -6.15 -8.21 3.35
N SER A 426 -7.04 -8.49 4.31
CA SER A 426 -6.83 -9.44 5.41
C SER A 426 -8.18 -9.84 5.99
N ASN A 427 -8.44 -11.14 6.07
CA ASN A 427 -9.70 -11.69 6.55
C ASN A 427 -10.94 -11.02 5.94
N ILE A 428 -11.01 -10.95 4.62
CA ILE A 428 -12.08 -10.26 3.89
C ILE A 428 -12.59 -11.10 2.72
N ASN A 429 -13.90 -11.01 2.49
CA ASN A 429 -14.59 -11.51 1.31
C ASN A 429 -15.55 -10.42 0.85
N SER A 430 -15.29 -9.84 -0.33
CA SER A 430 -15.94 -8.59 -0.69
C SER A 430 -16.18 -8.46 -2.20
N PRO A 431 -17.38 -8.82 -2.68
CA PRO A 431 -17.85 -8.42 -4.00
C PRO A 431 -18.25 -6.95 -4.04
N GLY A 432 -18.07 -6.34 -5.20
CA GLY A 432 -18.47 -4.95 -5.42
C GLY A 432 -18.55 -4.58 -6.89
N TYR A 433 -18.89 -3.33 -7.14
CA TYR A 433 -18.81 -2.72 -8.46
C TYR A 433 -18.38 -1.26 -8.37
N LYS A 434 -17.82 -0.77 -9.46
CA LYS A 434 -17.43 0.63 -9.63
C LYS A 434 -17.89 1.17 -10.98
N LEU A 435 -18.21 2.45 -10.99
CA LEU A 435 -18.53 3.22 -12.20
C LEU A 435 -17.61 4.43 -12.24
N ASP A 436 -16.71 4.44 -13.22
CA ASP A 436 -15.84 5.56 -13.50
C ASP A 436 -16.40 6.38 -14.66
N PHE A 437 -16.32 7.72 -14.58
CA PHE A 437 -16.73 8.59 -15.69
C PHE A 437 -16.01 9.95 -15.63
N ALA A 438 -15.80 10.54 -16.77
CA ALA A 438 -15.08 11.81 -16.95
C ALA A 438 -15.89 12.77 -17.85
N PRO A 439 -16.74 13.66 -17.28
CA PRO A 439 -17.52 14.60 -18.06
C PRO A 439 -16.67 15.59 -18.90
N ARG A 440 -15.45 15.86 -18.42
CA ARG A 440 -14.44 16.71 -19.06
C ARG A 440 -13.06 16.08 -18.85
N SER A 441 -12.09 16.48 -19.63
CA SER A 441 -10.70 16.00 -19.52
C SER A 441 -10.01 16.38 -18.20
N ASP A 442 -10.47 17.45 -17.56
CA ASP A 442 -9.95 17.96 -16.29
C ASP A 442 -10.77 17.45 -15.07
N MET A 443 -11.84 16.67 -15.29
CA MET A 443 -12.69 16.12 -14.23
C MET A 443 -12.85 14.62 -14.38
N SER A 444 -12.77 13.90 -13.26
CA SER A 444 -13.08 12.47 -13.20
C SER A 444 -13.83 12.13 -11.92
N PHE A 445 -14.73 11.18 -12.01
CA PHE A 445 -15.56 10.75 -10.91
C PHE A 445 -15.58 9.23 -10.83
N ARG A 446 -15.76 8.70 -9.63
CA ARG A 446 -16.00 7.29 -9.34
C ARG A 446 -17.15 7.16 -8.36
N PHE A 447 -18.09 6.31 -8.71
CA PHE A 447 -19.04 5.71 -7.77
C PHE A 447 -18.61 4.28 -7.50
N GLN A 448 -18.74 3.80 -6.25
CA GLN A 448 -18.47 2.42 -5.89
C GLN A 448 -19.45 1.92 -4.83
N GLN A 449 -19.76 0.63 -4.90
CA GLN A 449 -20.46 -0.09 -3.85
C GLN A 449 -19.78 -1.44 -3.61
N ARG A 450 -19.67 -1.82 -2.35
CA ARG A 450 -18.96 -3.02 -1.94
C ARG A 450 -19.62 -3.63 -0.71
N LEU A 451 -20.04 -4.87 -0.85
CA LEU A 451 -20.51 -5.69 0.27
C LEU A 451 -19.32 -6.38 0.92
N VAL A 452 -19.30 -6.46 2.25
CA VAL A 452 -18.15 -6.94 3.00
C VAL A 452 -18.55 -7.98 4.04
N TRP A 453 -17.86 -9.12 3.98
CA TRP A 453 -17.89 -10.18 4.98
C TRP A 453 -16.49 -10.47 5.49
N LEU A 454 -16.37 -11.02 6.69
CA LEU A 454 -15.16 -11.70 7.10
C LEU A 454 -15.03 -13.02 6.34
N ALA A 455 -13.83 -13.35 5.86
CA ALA A 455 -13.56 -14.65 5.24
C ALA A 455 -13.59 -15.78 6.27
N SER A 456 -13.18 -15.50 7.50
CA SER A 456 -13.28 -16.38 8.65
C SER A 456 -13.95 -15.65 9.83
N GLY A 457 -15.07 -16.16 10.31
CA GLY A 457 -15.74 -15.65 11.50
C GLY A 457 -15.01 -15.95 12.80
N SER A 458 -14.00 -16.81 12.78
CA SER A 458 -13.14 -17.13 13.92
C SER A 458 -11.90 -16.26 13.99
N ASP A 459 -11.80 -15.22 13.14
CA ASP A 459 -10.65 -14.33 13.08
C ASP A 459 -11.06 -12.85 13.21
N CYS A 460 -10.09 -11.98 13.34
CA CYS A 460 -10.30 -10.58 13.63
C CYS A 460 -10.61 -9.74 12.38
N TRP A 461 -11.36 -8.67 12.54
CA TRP A 461 -11.58 -7.68 11.52
C TRP A 461 -10.50 -6.58 11.55
N GLY A 462 -10.04 -6.20 10.36
CA GLY A 462 -9.37 -4.92 10.14
C GLY A 462 -8.02 -4.78 10.80
N GLY A 463 -7.18 -5.79 10.82
CA GLY A 463 -5.80 -5.64 11.27
C GLY A 463 -4.98 -6.91 11.16
N ASN A 464 -3.66 -6.75 10.98
CA ASN A 464 -2.71 -7.85 10.93
C ASN A 464 -2.48 -8.51 12.30
N THR A 465 -3.07 -7.97 13.35
CA THR A 465 -3.00 -8.49 14.70
C THR A 465 -4.40 -8.54 15.29
N CYS A 466 -4.81 -9.73 15.72
CA CYS A 466 -5.81 -9.87 16.75
C CYS A 466 -5.19 -9.32 18.05
N THR A 467 -5.21 -8.01 18.21
CA THR A 467 -4.98 -7.46 19.53
C THR A 467 -6.14 -7.93 20.42
N ALA A 468 -5.90 -8.00 21.71
CA ALA A 468 -6.93 -8.26 22.71
C ALA A 468 -8.20 -7.39 22.57
N ALA A 469 -8.19 -6.45 21.63
CA ALA A 469 -9.21 -5.45 21.35
C ALA A 469 -10.30 -5.85 20.34
N THR A 470 -10.18 -6.96 19.60
CA THR A 470 -11.19 -7.37 18.63
C THR A 470 -11.73 -8.76 18.96
N THR A 471 -13.04 -8.88 19.11
CA THR A 471 -13.69 -10.14 19.37
C THR A 471 -14.05 -10.80 18.04
N PRO A 472 -13.74 -12.09 17.84
CA PRO A 472 -14.16 -12.81 16.65
C PRO A 472 -15.67 -12.81 16.49
N ALA A 473 -16.13 -12.75 15.25
CA ALA A 473 -17.55 -12.76 14.91
C ALA A 473 -18.32 -13.91 15.58
N LEU A 474 -17.77 -15.12 15.51
CA LEU A 474 -18.42 -16.31 16.08
C LEU A 474 -18.48 -16.31 17.60
N ALA A 475 -17.55 -15.65 18.29
CA ALA A 475 -17.58 -15.53 19.74
C ALA A 475 -18.76 -14.69 20.25
N ASN A 476 -19.31 -13.83 19.38
CA ASN A 476 -20.46 -12.98 19.69
C ASN A 476 -21.78 -13.50 19.13
N GLY A 477 -21.75 -14.58 18.32
CA GLY A 477 -22.94 -15.09 17.63
C GLY A 477 -23.49 -14.16 16.53
N ASN A 478 -22.71 -13.19 16.05
CA ASN A 478 -23.18 -12.09 15.20
C ASN A 478 -22.88 -12.28 13.70
N GLY A 479 -22.62 -13.50 13.26
CA GLY A 479 -22.32 -13.78 11.85
C GLY A 479 -21.01 -13.13 11.38
N THR A 480 -20.85 -12.99 10.07
CA THR A 480 -19.62 -12.46 9.42
C THR A 480 -19.88 -11.22 8.57
N TYR A 481 -21.12 -10.79 8.42
CA TYR A 481 -21.47 -9.63 7.58
C TYR A 481 -21.09 -8.32 8.27
N VAL A 482 -20.07 -7.65 7.69
CA VAL A 482 -19.54 -6.38 8.19
C VAL A 482 -20.42 -5.22 7.74
N GLY A 483 -20.85 -5.22 6.47
CA GLY A 483 -21.73 -4.19 5.96
C GLY A 483 -21.62 -3.93 4.46
N ASP A 484 -22.31 -2.87 4.03
CA ASP A 484 -22.33 -2.36 2.67
C ASP A 484 -21.69 -0.98 2.63
N GLN A 485 -20.60 -0.83 1.87
CA GLN A 485 -19.92 0.45 1.69
C GLN A 485 -20.29 1.08 0.36
N ILE A 486 -20.82 2.27 0.40
CA ILE A 486 -21.08 3.12 -0.77
C ILE A 486 -20.05 4.25 -0.74
N GLY A 487 -19.44 4.55 -1.89
CA GLY A 487 -18.44 5.61 -2.03
C GLY A 487 -18.64 6.43 -3.29
N PHE A 488 -18.40 7.72 -3.18
CA PHE A 488 -18.34 8.65 -4.31
C PHE A 488 -17.09 9.50 -4.18
N THR A 489 -16.27 9.56 -5.23
CA THR A 489 -15.08 10.41 -5.29
C THR A 489 -15.03 11.19 -6.58
N GLY A 490 -14.48 12.40 -6.52
CA GLY A 490 -14.28 13.25 -7.66
C GLY A 490 -12.92 13.93 -7.61
N ARG A 491 -12.33 14.15 -8.78
CA ARG A 491 -11.12 14.93 -8.98
C ARG A 491 -11.39 16.06 -9.97
N TYR A 492 -10.84 17.22 -9.66
CA TYR A 492 -10.75 18.34 -10.56
C TYR A 492 -9.29 18.80 -10.70
N ASN A 493 -8.73 18.71 -11.90
CA ASN A 493 -7.42 19.24 -12.24
C ASN A 493 -7.56 20.67 -12.75
N PHE A 494 -7.27 21.65 -11.90
CA PHE A 494 -7.28 23.05 -12.32
C PHE A 494 -6.20 23.28 -13.41
N ASN A 495 -5.03 22.72 -13.20
CA ASN A 495 -3.91 22.62 -14.15
C ASN A 495 -2.94 21.53 -13.67
N SER A 496 -1.79 21.35 -14.32
CA SER A 496 -0.78 20.37 -13.93
C SER A 496 -0.08 20.66 -12.58
N SER A 497 -0.23 21.89 -12.05
CA SER A 497 0.29 22.30 -10.75
C SER A 497 -0.71 22.17 -9.60
N LEU A 498 -2.01 22.27 -9.87
CA LEU A 498 -3.04 22.29 -8.81
C LEU A 498 -4.20 21.37 -9.15
N ASN A 499 -4.50 20.46 -8.25
CA ASN A 499 -5.70 19.64 -8.31
C ASN A 499 -6.42 19.58 -6.96
N PHE A 500 -7.69 19.23 -7.04
CA PHE A 500 -8.58 19.01 -5.91
C PHE A 500 -9.20 17.63 -6.00
N ASP A 501 -9.23 16.92 -4.88
CA ASP A 501 -9.96 15.66 -4.72
C ASP A 501 -10.99 15.82 -3.61
N ALA A 502 -12.16 15.23 -3.78
CA ALA A 502 -13.15 15.11 -2.71
C ALA A 502 -13.79 13.73 -2.76
N GLY A 503 -14.22 13.23 -1.61
CA GLY A 503 -14.91 11.96 -1.54
C GLY A 503 -15.77 11.83 -0.30
N TRP A 504 -16.83 11.05 -0.45
CA TRP A 504 -17.72 10.64 0.61
C TRP A 504 -17.90 9.13 0.58
N TYR A 505 -17.85 8.51 1.75
CA TYR A 505 -18.07 7.09 1.94
C TYR A 505 -19.05 6.87 3.08
N HIS A 506 -20.00 5.99 2.84
CA HIS A 506 -21.00 5.59 3.80
C HIS A 506 -20.94 4.07 3.99
N LEU A 507 -20.76 3.62 5.22
CA LEU A 507 -20.79 2.21 5.59
C LEU A 507 -22.10 1.93 6.33
N ILE A 508 -23.01 1.27 5.66
CA ILE A 508 -24.20 0.67 6.28
C ILE A 508 -23.72 -0.57 7.04
N LYS A 509 -23.65 -0.46 8.35
CA LYS A 509 -23.10 -1.54 9.19
C LYS A 509 -24.01 -2.76 9.19
N GLY A 510 -23.40 -3.92 8.96
CA GLY A 510 -24.03 -5.23 9.16
C GLY A 510 -24.04 -5.66 10.63
N ASP A 511 -24.65 -6.80 10.89
CA ASP A 511 -24.83 -7.33 12.25
C ASP A 511 -23.51 -7.52 13.00
N PHE A 512 -22.45 -7.94 12.29
CA PHE A 512 -21.12 -8.03 12.88
C PHE A 512 -20.61 -6.67 13.34
N ALA A 513 -20.60 -5.66 12.46
CA ALA A 513 -20.07 -4.34 12.77
C ALA A 513 -20.87 -3.60 13.85
N LYS A 514 -22.20 -3.79 13.90
CA LYS A 514 -23.08 -3.21 14.93
C LYS A 514 -22.86 -3.79 16.31
N SER A 515 -22.36 -5.01 16.41
CA SER A 515 -22.25 -5.75 17.65
C SER A 515 -20.81 -6.14 18.03
N ALA A 516 -19.83 -5.83 17.16
CA ALA A 516 -18.42 -6.08 17.44
C ALA A 516 -17.98 -5.38 18.72
N ARG A 517 -17.40 -6.14 19.66
CA ARG A 517 -16.95 -5.63 20.96
C ARG A 517 -15.43 -5.65 21.05
N VAL A 518 -14.91 -4.66 21.73
CA VAL A 518 -13.49 -4.59 22.09
C VAL A 518 -13.22 -5.48 23.31
N THR A 519 -12.21 -6.33 23.27
CA THR A 519 -11.76 -7.13 24.41
C THR A 519 -10.67 -6.39 25.18
N SER A 520 -10.58 -6.62 26.48
CA SER A 520 -9.48 -6.11 27.30
C SER A 520 -8.15 -6.82 26.94
N SER A 521 -7.04 -6.21 27.35
CA SER A 521 -5.69 -6.81 27.20
C SER A 521 -5.52 -8.18 27.87
N THR A 522 -6.45 -8.57 28.73
CA THR A 522 -6.49 -9.87 29.41
C THR A 522 -7.37 -10.91 28.68
N GLY A 523 -7.91 -10.58 27.51
CA GLY A 523 -8.77 -11.48 26.74
C GLY A 523 -10.21 -11.59 27.26
N SER A 524 -10.55 -10.88 28.33
CA SER A 524 -11.91 -10.80 28.84
C SER A 524 -12.68 -9.74 28.04
N LEU A 525 -13.93 -10.06 27.66
CA LEU A 525 -14.84 -9.06 27.12
C LEU A 525 -14.94 -7.91 28.15
N GLN A 526 -14.61 -6.70 27.77
CA GLN A 526 -14.94 -5.55 28.61
C GLN A 526 -16.46 -5.46 28.68
N ALA A 527 -16.98 -6.05 29.75
CA ALA A 527 -18.40 -6.05 30.01
C ALA A 527 -18.88 -4.61 30.22
N SER A 528 -19.99 -4.31 29.65
CA SER A 528 -20.98 -3.30 30.04
C SER A 528 -20.77 -1.82 29.69
N SER A 529 -19.60 -1.32 29.32
CA SER A 529 -19.46 0.12 29.06
C SER A 529 -19.14 0.53 27.61
N TYR A 530 -18.86 -0.41 26.72
CA TYR A 530 -18.65 -0.15 25.30
C TYR A 530 -19.75 -0.79 24.46
N THR A 531 -20.61 0.04 23.93
CA THR A 531 -21.49 -0.33 22.83
C THR A 531 -20.83 0.24 21.57
N PRO A 532 -20.52 -0.59 20.55
CA PRO A 532 -20.10 -0.04 19.27
C PRO A 532 -21.16 0.96 18.80
N PRO A 533 -20.79 2.06 18.14
CA PRO A 533 -21.78 2.93 17.55
C PRO A 533 -22.67 2.11 16.62
N GLY A 534 -23.95 1.94 16.99
CA GLY A 534 -24.94 1.19 16.19
C GLY A 534 -25.32 1.92 14.90
N ALA A 535 -25.04 3.24 14.86
CA ALA A 535 -25.25 4.07 13.69
C ALA A 535 -24.25 3.75 12.59
N ASP A 536 -24.68 3.94 11.34
CA ASP A 536 -23.86 3.77 10.16
C ASP A 536 -22.71 4.80 10.13
N THR A 537 -21.61 4.46 9.48
CA THR A 537 -20.43 5.34 9.44
C THR A 537 -20.49 6.25 8.22
N ASP A 538 -20.32 7.54 8.43
CA ASP A 538 -20.06 8.51 7.37
C ASP A 538 -18.62 8.99 7.42
N TYR A 539 -18.00 9.07 6.25
CA TYR A 539 -16.66 9.60 6.07
C TYR A 539 -16.62 10.56 4.89
N PHE A 540 -15.96 11.68 5.07
CA PHE A 540 -15.79 12.71 4.05
C PHE A 540 -14.35 13.21 4.04
N PHE A 541 -13.82 13.51 2.85
CA PHE A 541 -12.54 14.19 2.71
C PHE A 541 -12.54 15.21 1.56
N VAL A 542 -11.70 16.22 1.71
CA VAL A 542 -11.32 17.15 0.64
C VAL A 542 -9.82 17.33 0.68
N THR A 543 -9.19 17.26 -0.49
CA THR A 543 -7.73 17.41 -0.67
C THR A 543 -7.45 18.51 -1.67
N SER A 544 -6.48 19.36 -1.38
CA SER A 544 -5.78 20.17 -2.37
C SER A 544 -4.34 19.68 -2.51
N GLN A 545 -3.85 19.60 -3.72
CA GLN A 545 -2.48 19.19 -4.01
C GLN A 545 -1.84 20.19 -4.96
N LEU A 546 -0.77 20.80 -4.50
CA LEU A 546 -0.06 21.87 -5.16
C LEU A 546 1.36 21.40 -5.51
N ARG A 547 1.80 21.67 -6.74
CA ARG A 547 3.08 21.20 -7.29
C ARG A 547 3.83 22.33 -7.96
N PHE A 548 5.16 22.33 -7.74
CA PHE A 548 6.08 23.33 -8.29
C PHE A 548 7.27 22.72 -9.01
#